data_f867f8fef54dc092d54f2b26402c0610
#
_entry.id   f867f8fef54dc092d54f2b26402c0610
#
_cell.length_a   1.000
_cell.length_b   1.000
_cell.length_c   1.000
_cell.angle_alpha   90.00
_cell.angle_beta   90.00
_cell.angle_gamma   90.00
#
_symmetry.space_group_name_H-M   'P 1'
#
loop_
_entity.id
_entity.type
_entity.pdbx_description
1 polymer ?
#
loop_
_entity_poly.entity_id
_entity_poly.type
_entity_poly.pdbx_seq_one_letter_code
_entity_poly.pdbx_strand_id
1 'polypeptide(L)'
;MGARQGGKRRAKPGVAKQAKAGTSKGAPRASATDAVIEEAYALFEDGRFEEGLVALRAEAKKHPNDVMMAETFAASLAEFGEQEEAIAALKRAAMLAPNEGYEKFMYLGQLLDDGEAATMCTRQGLAILEAQARAGDEDAQGQHAAACCALAEQILGPADEMDEETGAQVEELINRARASDPASPEPLQLLASLKNEQGKSDEALAVLKESIEMWRRGAMHREADDTHEAEEFQNEFDVSFEFRFETAKLLLELDTSTETAQEILCELLRERDDNVDVWYMLAYAHHGALEFDTALEHLEHGEELVRQRGGEESVLENFEELRAAIVESKATVEGGEGAADMDAD
;
A
#
# COMPACT_ATOMS: atom_id res chain seq x y z
N MET A 1 -20.30 20.09 -1.52
CA MET A 1 -18.97 20.66 -1.20
C MET A 1 -18.51 19.96 0.09
N GLY A 2 -17.97 18.77 -0.03
CA GLY A 2 -17.44 17.98 1.11
C GLY A 2 -15.93 17.92 0.96
N ALA A 3 -15.19 18.46 1.92
CA ALA A 3 -13.76 18.36 1.99
C ALA A 3 -13.38 16.89 2.25
N ARG A 4 -12.74 16.24 1.28
CA ARG A 4 -12.09 14.96 1.45
C ARG A 4 -10.88 15.17 2.38
N GLN A 5 -11.04 14.86 3.66
CA GLN A 5 -9.89 14.66 4.53
C GLN A 5 -9.30 13.29 4.20
N GLY A 6 -8.16 13.30 3.48
CA GLY A 6 -7.39 12.11 3.20
C GLY A 6 -6.90 11.50 4.51
N GLY A 7 -7.40 10.32 4.85
CA GLY A 7 -6.87 9.52 5.93
C GLY A 7 -5.40 9.20 5.66
N LYS A 8 -4.52 9.62 6.56
CA LYS A 8 -3.08 9.35 6.49
C LYS A 8 -2.87 7.83 6.53
N ARG A 9 -2.57 7.23 5.38
CA ARG A 9 -2.22 5.81 5.28
C ARG A 9 -0.89 5.59 5.97
N ARG A 10 -0.89 4.86 7.08
CA ARG A 10 0.33 4.21 7.57
C ARG A 10 0.63 3.06 6.61
N ALA A 11 1.61 3.22 5.75
CA ALA A 11 2.20 2.11 5.03
C ALA A 11 2.72 1.11 6.07
N LYS A 12 2.18 -0.12 6.08
CA LYS A 12 2.80 -1.20 6.85
C LYS A 12 4.11 -1.55 6.16
N PRO A 13 5.21 -1.72 6.90
CA PRO A 13 6.49 -2.05 6.34
C PRO A 13 6.41 -3.39 5.62
N GLY A 14 6.68 -3.37 4.32
CA GLY A 14 7.10 -4.59 3.65
C GLY A 14 8.37 -5.04 4.35
N VAL A 15 8.38 -6.27 4.85
CA VAL A 15 9.54 -6.87 5.51
C VAL A 15 10.74 -6.70 4.59
N ALA A 16 11.66 -5.79 4.96
CA ALA A 16 12.91 -5.60 4.25
C ALA A 16 13.66 -6.95 4.27
N LYS A 17 13.61 -7.68 3.14
CA LYS A 17 14.52 -8.81 2.94
C LYS A 17 15.92 -8.24 3.09
N GLN A 18 16.61 -8.65 4.16
CA GLN A 18 17.99 -8.33 4.47
C GLN A 18 18.81 -8.19 3.19
N ALA A 19 19.27 -6.99 2.90
CA ALA A 19 20.40 -6.80 2.00
C ALA A 19 21.61 -7.50 2.62
N LYS A 20 21.88 -8.75 2.20
CA LYS A 20 23.11 -9.43 2.54
C LYS A 20 24.23 -8.62 1.91
N ALA A 21 24.95 -7.88 2.75
CA ALA A 21 26.20 -7.25 2.37
C ALA A 21 27.06 -8.30 1.65
N GLY A 22 27.41 -8.02 0.38
CA GLY A 22 28.20 -8.90 -0.45
C GLY A 22 29.49 -9.29 0.28
N THR A 23 29.66 -10.59 0.54
CA THR A 23 30.86 -11.14 1.18
C THR A 23 32.06 -11.02 0.24
N SER A 24 32.73 -9.88 0.30
CA SER A 24 34.10 -9.73 -0.16
C SER A 24 35.00 -10.53 0.76
N LYS A 25 35.74 -11.49 0.22
CA LYS A 25 36.70 -12.30 0.94
C LYS A 25 37.82 -11.43 1.54
N GLY A 26 37.81 -11.30 2.87
CA GLY A 26 38.82 -10.59 3.64
C GLY A 26 38.12 -9.83 4.77
N ALA A 27 37.61 -10.54 5.80
CA ALA A 27 36.89 -9.96 6.91
C ALA A 27 37.76 -8.92 7.66
N PRO A 28 37.53 -7.60 7.54
CA PRO A 28 37.94 -6.68 8.58
C PRO A 28 37.09 -7.00 9.83
N ARG A 29 37.68 -6.87 11.01
CA ARG A 29 36.97 -6.93 12.29
C ARG A 29 35.77 -6.01 12.19
N ALA A 30 34.56 -6.53 12.46
CA ALA A 30 33.35 -5.75 12.54
C ALA A 30 33.65 -4.47 13.34
N SER A 31 33.25 -3.31 12.80
CA SER A 31 33.45 -2.05 13.51
C SER A 31 32.54 -2.06 14.76
N ALA A 32 32.84 -1.23 15.74
CA ALA A 32 31.97 -1.11 16.91
C ALA A 32 30.54 -0.66 16.50
N THR A 33 30.43 0.05 15.39
CA THR A 33 29.19 0.49 14.76
C THR A 33 28.41 -0.68 14.19
N ASP A 34 29.07 -1.61 13.47
CA ASP A 34 28.42 -2.80 12.90
C ASP A 34 27.81 -3.67 14.01
N ALA A 35 28.51 -3.84 15.15
CA ALA A 35 28.02 -4.61 16.28
C ALA A 35 26.74 -4.00 16.91
N VAL A 36 26.65 -2.65 16.98
CA VAL A 36 25.45 -1.99 17.48
C VAL A 36 24.29 -2.12 16.49
N ILE A 37 24.56 -2.08 15.19
CA ILE A 37 23.55 -2.30 14.16
C ILE A 37 23.00 -3.73 14.24
N GLU A 38 23.88 -4.74 14.34
CA GLU A 38 23.45 -6.15 14.50
C GLU A 38 22.63 -6.36 15.79
N GLU A 39 23.05 -5.75 16.91
CA GLU A 39 22.28 -5.81 18.17
C GLU A 39 20.90 -5.17 18.03
N ALA A 40 20.80 -4.03 17.35
CA ALA A 40 19.53 -3.35 17.13
C ALA A 40 18.57 -4.18 16.26
N TYR A 41 19.06 -4.82 15.18
CA TYR A 41 18.24 -5.70 14.37
C TYR A 41 17.77 -6.94 15.14
N ALA A 42 18.60 -7.54 15.97
CA ALA A 42 18.17 -8.64 16.85
C ALA A 42 17.07 -8.21 17.83
N LEU A 43 17.13 -6.96 18.33
CA LEU A 43 16.04 -6.39 19.15
C LEU A 43 14.75 -6.17 18.36
N PHE A 44 14.84 -5.77 17.09
CA PHE A 44 13.67 -5.63 16.22
C PHE A 44 13.01 -6.98 15.92
N GLU A 45 13.80 -8.03 15.67
CA GLU A 45 13.28 -9.40 15.50
C GLU A 45 12.55 -9.90 16.75
N ASP A 46 13.03 -9.51 17.95
CA ASP A 46 12.39 -9.82 19.24
C ASP A 46 11.16 -8.91 19.54
N GLY A 47 10.79 -7.98 18.65
CA GLY A 47 9.70 -7.03 18.84
C GLY A 47 10.02 -5.87 19.80
N ARG A 48 11.31 -5.71 20.20
CA ARG A 48 11.78 -4.67 21.13
C ARG A 48 12.22 -3.41 20.40
N PHE A 49 11.30 -2.83 19.61
CA PHE A 49 11.58 -1.73 18.67
C PHE A 49 12.19 -0.51 19.37
N GLU A 50 11.61 -0.06 20.49
CA GLU A 50 12.10 1.09 21.24
C GLU A 50 13.55 0.92 21.71
N GLU A 51 13.92 -0.25 22.18
CA GLU A 51 15.28 -0.52 22.68
C GLU A 51 16.28 -0.49 21.53
N GLY A 52 15.95 -1.09 20.38
CA GLY A 52 16.77 -1.02 19.17
C GLY A 52 16.96 0.40 18.67
N LEU A 53 15.88 1.21 18.61
CA LEU A 53 15.96 2.63 18.22
C LEU A 53 16.81 3.45 19.22
N VAL A 54 16.73 3.18 20.51
CA VAL A 54 17.57 3.85 21.53
C VAL A 54 19.05 3.54 21.31
N ALA A 55 19.42 2.29 21.01
CA ALA A 55 20.78 1.90 20.71
C ALA A 55 21.32 2.60 19.45
N LEU A 56 20.58 2.55 18.34
CA LEU A 56 20.94 3.22 17.09
C LEU A 56 21.06 4.75 17.26
N ARG A 57 20.13 5.39 17.97
CA ARG A 57 20.15 6.82 18.26
C ARG A 57 21.40 7.23 19.05
N ALA A 58 21.82 6.40 20.01
CA ALA A 58 23.02 6.65 20.80
C ALA A 58 24.29 6.54 19.94
N GLU A 59 24.34 5.58 19.03
CA GLU A 59 25.50 5.35 18.16
C GLU A 59 25.57 6.41 17.07
N ALA A 60 24.47 6.77 16.43
CA ALA A 60 24.40 7.85 15.45
C ALA A 60 24.88 9.20 15.99
N LYS A 61 24.66 9.47 17.28
CA LYS A 61 25.19 10.68 17.95
C LYS A 61 26.70 10.65 18.13
N LYS A 62 27.32 9.48 18.30
CA LYS A 62 28.78 9.33 18.39
C LYS A 62 29.46 9.48 17.04
N HIS A 63 28.78 9.03 15.98
CA HIS A 63 29.30 8.98 14.61
C HIS A 63 28.46 9.83 13.64
N PRO A 64 28.38 11.16 13.83
CA PRO A 64 27.42 12.02 13.14
C PRO A 64 27.65 12.17 11.62
N ASN A 65 28.79 11.77 11.11
CA ASN A 65 29.15 11.85 9.69
C ASN A 65 29.33 10.46 9.05
N ASP A 66 29.02 9.40 9.78
CA ASP A 66 29.00 8.04 9.24
C ASP A 66 27.71 7.85 8.43
N VAL A 67 27.87 7.66 7.11
CA VAL A 67 26.76 7.54 6.16
C VAL A 67 25.95 6.29 6.45
N MET A 68 26.62 5.14 6.63
CA MET A 68 25.94 3.86 6.89
C MET A 68 25.12 3.93 8.17
N MET A 69 25.70 4.46 9.26
CA MET A 69 24.97 4.64 10.51
C MET A 69 23.78 5.59 10.36
N ALA A 70 23.95 6.69 9.62
CA ALA A 70 22.88 7.65 9.38
C ALA A 70 21.73 7.04 8.57
N GLU A 71 22.03 6.26 7.54
CA GLU A 71 21.03 5.58 6.70
C GLU A 71 20.31 4.46 7.48
N THR A 72 21.05 3.62 8.20
CA THR A 72 20.46 2.56 9.03
C THR A 72 19.53 3.13 10.10
N PHE A 73 19.98 4.16 10.83
CA PHE A 73 19.14 4.79 11.85
C PHE A 73 17.89 5.45 11.25
N ALA A 74 18.05 6.15 10.12
CA ALA A 74 16.94 6.79 9.44
C ALA A 74 15.91 5.79 8.90
N ALA A 75 16.35 4.69 8.30
CA ALA A 75 15.47 3.61 7.83
C ALA A 75 14.72 2.95 8.99
N SER A 76 15.44 2.62 10.10
CA SER A 76 14.79 2.05 11.29
C SER A 76 13.76 3.00 11.92
N LEU A 77 14.00 4.30 11.90
CA LEU A 77 13.01 5.29 12.35
C LEU A 77 11.81 5.36 11.40
N ALA A 78 12.01 5.21 10.09
CA ALA A 78 10.91 5.21 9.14
C ALA A 78 9.97 4.00 9.33
N GLU A 79 10.54 2.86 9.73
CA GLU A 79 9.79 1.62 9.96
C GLU A 79 9.14 1.56 11.35
N PHE A 80 9.86 1.94 12.39
CA PHE A 80 9.49 1.66 13.78
C PHE A 80 9.37 2.89 14.67
N GLY A 81 9.71 4.08 14.17
CA GLY A 81 9.82 5.30 14.96
C GLY A 81 8.72 6.31 14.71
N GLU A 82 8.94 7.52 15.24
CA GLU A 82 8.06 8.66 15.03
C GLU A 82 8.38 9.35 13.71
N GLN A 83 7.34 9.66 12.92
CA GLN A 83 7.45 10.20 11.57
C GLN A 83 8.33 11.46 11.49
N GLU A 84 8.18 12.39 12.42
CA GLU A 84 8.97 13.64 12.42
C GLU A 84 10.47 13.38 12.61
N GLU A 85 10.84 12.46 13.54
CA GLU A 85 12.23 12.08 13.77
C GLU A 85 12.80 11.33 12.57
N ALA A 86 12.02 10.45 11.95
CA ALA A 86 12.38 9.73 10.74
C ALA A 86 12.69 10.69 9.59
N ILE A 87 11.82 11.65 9.31
CA ILE A 87 12.02 12.67 8.26
C ILE A 87 13.31 13.48 8.54
N ALA A 88 13.56 13.87 9.78
CA ALA A 88 14.77 14.64 10.14
C ALA A 88 16.04 13.79 9.92
N ALA A 89 16.03 12.51 10.30
CA ALA A 89 17.15 11.60 10.11
C ALA A 89 17.39 11.28 8.62
N LEU A 90 16.33 11.04 7.83
CA LEU A 90 16.40 10.80 6.40
C LEU A 90 16.95 12.01 5.64
N LYS A 91 16.49 13.23 5.97
CA LYS A 91 17.05 14.48 5.40
C LYS A 91 18.54 14.62 5.70
N ARG A 92 18.97 14.24 6.91
CA ARG A 92 20.40 14.26 7.26
C ARG A 92 21.18 13.23 6.45
N ALA A 93 20.69 11.99 6.34
CA ALA A 93 21.32 10.94 5.53
C ALA A 93 21.43 11.37 4.05
N ALA A 94 20.38 11.98 3.50
CA ALA A 94 20.38 12.53 2.14
C ALA A 94 21.44 13.65 1.96
N MET A 95 21.67 14.49 2.97
CA MET A 95 22.73 15.51 2.92
C MET A 95 24.15 14.91 2.96
N LEU A 96 24.34 13.80 3.68
CA LEU A 96 25.64 13.13 3.77
C LEU A 96 25.99 12.37 2.50
N ALA A 97 25.03 11.72 1.85
CA ALA A 97 25.20 10.93 0.64
C ALA A 97 24.09 11.23 -0.39
N PRO A 98 24.14 12.40 -1.08
CA PRO A 98 23.03 12.85 -1.94
C PRO A 98 22.85 12.05 -3.23
N ASN A 99 23.84 11.27 -3.64
CA ASN A 99 23.82 10.49 -4.89
C ASN A 99 23.98 8.98 -4.67
N GLU A 100 23.88 8.52 -3.45
CA GLU A 100 24.01 7.11 -3.08
C GLU A 100 22.84 6.72 -2.17
N GLY A 101 22.51 5.41 -2.08
CA GLY A 101 21.44 4.89 -1.22
C GLY A 101 20.07 5.47 -1.60
N TYR A 102 19.36 4.78 -2.45
CA TYR A 102 18.04 5.22 -2.96
C TYR A 102 16.96 5.18 -1.87
N GLU A 103 17.08 4.27 -0.89
CA GLU A 103 16.05 3.95 0.10
C GLU A 103 15.64 5.19 0.90
N LYS A 104 16.59 6.01 1.35
CA LYS A 104 16.28 7.24 2.10
C LYS A 104 15.42 8.23 1.32
N PHE A 105 15.57 8.26 0.01
CA PHE A 105 14.74 9.11 -0.85
C PHE A 105 13.36 8.52 -1.08
N MET A 106 13.24 7.19 -1.17
CA MET A 106 11.95 6.51 -1.23
C MET A 106 11.16 6.70 0.06
N TYR A 107 11.80 6.53 1.23
CA TYR A 107 11.17 6.82 2.53
C TYR A 107 10.75 8.30 2.66
N LEU A 108 11.58 9.25 2.22
CA LEU A 108 11.19 10.67 2.21
C LEU A 108 9.97 10.90 1.32
N GLY A 109 9.92 10.27 0.16
CA GLY A 109 8.76 10.32 -0.74
C GLY A 109 7.47 9.82 -0.11
N GLN A 110 7.54 8.85 0.81
CA GLN A 110 6.38 8.29 1.51
C GLN A 110 5.97 9.11 2.74
N LEU A 111 6.93 9.71 3.44
CA LEU A 111 6.70 10.34 4.73
C LEU A 111 6.42 11.84 4.66
N LEU A 112 6.80 12.52 3.57
CA LEU A 112 6.58 13.96 3.43
C LEU A 112 5.12 14.25 3.12
N ASP A 113 4.52 15.20 3.85
CA ASP A 113 3.16 15.68 3.61
C ASP A 113 3.10 16.62 2.37
N ASP A 114 4.20 17.26 2.00
CA ASP A 114 4.31 18.10 0.80
C ASP A 114 4.48 17.21 -0.44
N GLY A 115 3.44 17.11 -1.25
CA GLY A 115 3.41 16.23 -2.41
C GLY A 115 4.47 16.56 -3.48
N GLU A 116 4.84 17.84 -3.67
CA GLU A 116 5.89 18.22 -4.60
C GLU A 116 7.27 17.78 -4.07
N ALA A 117 7.55 18.03 -2.80
CA ALA A 117 8.79 17.58 -2.16
C ALA A 117 8.87 16.04 -2.10
N ALA A 118 7.77 15.35 -1.82
CA ALA A 118 7.68 13.90 -1.84
C ALA A 118 8.02 13.34 -3.23
N THR A 119 7.38 13.84 -4.27
CA THR A 119 7.62 13.45 -5.66
C THR A 119 9.07 13.72 -6.10
N MET A 120 9.66 14.86 -5.69
CA MET A 120 11.06 15.16 -5.96
C MET A 120 12.01 14.14 -5.30
N CYS A 121 11.75 13.75 -4.06
CA CYS A 121 12.53 12.73 -3.37
C CYS A 121 12.43 11.40 -4.09
N THR A 122 11.23 10.92 -4.42
CA THR A 122 11.03 9.66 -5.13
C THR A 122 11.73 9.66 -6.51
N ARG A 123 11.67 10.77 -7.25
CA ARG A 123 12.43 10.93 -8.51
C ARG A 123 13.94 10.81 -8.30
N GLN A 124 14.48 11.38 -7.22
CA GLN A 124 15.91 11.26 -6.90
C GLN A 124 16.28 9.81 -6.56
N GLY A 125 15.48 9.11 -5.76
CA GLY A 125 15.66 7.68 -5.46
C GLY A 125 15.63 6.82 -6.72
N LEU A 126 14.66 7.03 -7.59
CA LEU A 126 14.56 6.33 -8.87
C LEU A 126 15.78 6.58 -9.78
N ALA A 127 16.29 7.81 -9.86
CA ALA A 127 17.49 8.13 -10.65
C ALA A 127 18.74 7.39 -10.12
N ILE A 128 18.88 7.24 -8.80
CA ILE A 128 19.97 6.48 -8.18
C ILE A 128 19.81 4.99 -8.51
N LEU A 129 18.61 4.42 -8.36
CA LEU A 129 18.31 3.03 -8.73
C LEU A 129 18.66 2.73 -10.18
N GLU A 130 18.29 3.61 -11.10
CA GLU A 130 18.62 3.47 -12.53
C GLU A 130 20.13 3.49 -12.80
N ALA A 131 20.87 4.31 -12.06
CA ALA A 131 22.32 4.36 -12.19
C ALA A 131 22.96 3.05 -11.67
N GLN A 132 22.49 2.51 -10.55
CA GLN A 132 22.95 1.25 -9.97
C GLN A 132 22.56 0.05 -10.87
N ALA A 133 21.34 -0.01 -11.37
CA ALA A 133 20.88 -1.05 -12.29
C ALA A 133 21.71 -1.06 -13.59
N ARG A 134 22.02 0.12 -14.16
CA ARG A 134 22.91 0.23 -15.34
C ARG A 134 24.35 -0.20 -15.04
N ALA A 135 24.79 -0.12 -13.79
CA ALA A 135 26.08 -0.63 -13.33
C ALA A 135 26.09 -2.15 -13.09
N GLY A 136 24.94 -2.82 -13.24
CA GLY A 136 24.79 -4.27 -13.08
C GLY A 136 24.40 -4.74 -11.67
N ASP A 137 23.85 -3.84 -10.87
CA ASP A 137 23.29 -4.18 -9.55
C ASP A 137 21.95 -4.86 -9.72
N GLU A 138 21.87 -6.17 -9.41
CA GLU A 138 20.65 -6.97 -9.56
C GLU A 138 19.58 -6.58 -8.53
N ASP A 139 19.97 -6.18 -7.32
CA ASP A 139 19.03 -5.74 -6.29
C ASP A 139 18.33 -4.44 -6.72
N ALA A 140 19.09 -3.51 -7.31
CA ALA A 140 18.54 -2.27 -7.86
C ALA A 140 17.59 -2.53 -9.04
N GLN A 141 17.85 -3.54 -9.87
CA GLN A 141 16.92 -3.95 -10.94
C GLN A 141 15.61 -4.47 -10.38
N GLY A 142 15.65 -5.31 -9.33
CA GLY A 142 14.46 -5.81 -8.64
C GLY A 142 13.60 -4.72 -8.00
N GLN A 143 14.22 -3.63 -7.51
CA GLN A 143 13.51 -2.53 -6.87
C GLN A 143 13.00 -1.45 -7.84
N HIS A 144 13.47 -1.48 -9.10
CA HIS A 144 13.15 -0.42 -10.08
C HIS A 144 11.65 -0.39 -10.45
N ALA A 145 10.99 -1.55 -10.55
CA ALA A 145 9.57 -1.61 -10.85
C ALA A 145 8.73 -0.95 -9.74
N ALA A 146 8.97 -1.32 -8.48
CA ALA A 146 8.28 -0.75 -7.32
C ALA A 146 8.51 0.76 -7.20
N ALA A 147 9.74 1.24 -7.47
CA ALA A 147 10.03 2.67 -7.45
C ALA A 147 9.30 3.46 -8.55
N CYS A 148 9.16 2.88 -9.76
CA CYS A 148 8.36 3.46 -10.82
C CYS A 148 6.87 3.52 -10.45
N CYS A 149 6.32 2.45 -9.84
CA CYS A 149 4.95 2.41 -9.36
C CYS A 149 4.70 3.47 -8.27
N ALA A 150 5.57 3.54 -7.27
CA ALA A 150 5.46 4.53 -6.20
C ALA A 150 5.47 5.98 -6.73
N LEU A 151 6.30 6.28 -7.73
CA LEU A 151 6.30 7.60 -8.37
C LEU A 151 5.02 7.84 -9.18
N ALA A 152 4.52 6.84 -9.90
CA ALA A 152 3.28 6.93 -10.64
C ALA A 152 2.08 7.20 -9.72
N GLU A 153 1.98 6.48 -8.60
CA GLU A 153 0.94 6.72 -7.58
C GLU A 153 0.97 8.13 -7.01
N GLN A 154 2.16 8.65 -6.69
CA GLN A 154 2.30 10.00 -6.17
C GLN A 154 1.86 11.08 -7.16
N ILE A 155 2.04 10.84 -8.45
CA ILE A 155 1.60 11.77 -9.49
C ILE A 155 0.08 11.67 -9.72
N LEU A 156 -0.47 10.45 -9.65
CA LEU A 156 -1.92 10.20 -9.78
C LEU A 156 -2.72 10.77 -8.60
N GLY A 157 -2.21 10.64 -7.36
CA GLY A 157 -2.97 10.87 -6.14
C GLY A 157 -3.53 12.27 -5.91
N PRO A 158 -2.84 13.39 -6.28
CA PRO A 158 -3.30 14.75 -5.99
C PRO A 158 -4.05 15.44 -7.12
N ALA A 159 -4.22 14.81 -8.28
CA ALA A 159 -4.80 15.47 -9.44
C ALA A 159 -6.33 15.52 -9.36
N ASP A 160 -6.92 16.69 -9.09
CA ASP A 160 -8.36 16.93 -9.25
C ASP A 160 -8.77 16.88 -10.74
N GLU A 161 -7.87 17.25 -11.64
CA GLU A 161 -7.98 17.11 -13.10
C GLU A 161 -6.62 16.71 -13.68
N MET A 162 -6.57 15.56 -14.33
CA MET A 162 -5.35 15.08 -14.99
C MET A 162 -5.25 15.67 -16.38
N ASP A 163 -4.19 16.45 -16.63
CA ASP A 163 -3.86 16.89 -17.97
C ASP A 163 -3.18 15.77 -18.80
N GLU A 164 -3.13 15.96 -20.10
CA GLU A 164 -2.58 14.96 -21.04
C GLU A 164 -1.08 14.71 -20.80
N GLU A 165 -0.31 15.72 -20.39
CA GLU A 165 1.12 15.62 -20.12
C GLU A 165 1.39 14.77 -18.86
N THR A 166 0.65 15.01 -17.80
CA THR A 166 0.70 14.23 -16.54
C THR A 166 0.29 12.78 -16.80
N GLY A 167 -0.79 12.55 -17.53
CA GLY A 167 -1.23 11.20 -17.91
C GLY A 167 -0.19 10.44 -18.71
N ALA A 168 0.47 11.09 -19.69
CA ALA A 168 1.54 10.48 -20.47
C ALA A 168 2.78 10.15 -19.60
N GLN A 169 3.12 11.00 -18.64
CA GLN A 169 4.22 10.76 -17.71
C GLN A 169 3.97 9.54 -16.81
N VAL A 170 2.74 9.41 -16.28
CA VAL A 170 2.33 8.25 -15.47
C VAL A 170 2.37 6.98 -16.32
N GLU A 171 1.84 7.01 -17.54
CA GLU A 171 1.84 5.85 -18.43
C GLU A 171 3.27 5.40 -18.79
N GLU A 172 4.21 6.33 -18.97
CA GLU A 172 5.62 5.99 -19.19
C GLU A 172 6.25 5.29 -17.98
N LEU A 173 5.97 5.76 -16.75
CA LEU A 173 6.45 5.12 -15.52
C LEU A 173 5.89 3.70 -15.37
N ILE A 174 4.61 3.51 -15.65
CA ILE A 174 3.95 2.20 -15.62
C ILE A 174 4.58 1.26 -16.66
N ASN A 175 4.85 1.74 -17.88
CA ASN A 175 5.49 0.93 -18.91
C ASN A 175 6.91 0.53 -18.52
N ARG A 176 7.65 1.41 -17.86
CA ARG A 176 8.99 1.11 -17.31
C ARG A 176 8.93 0.08 -16.19
N ALA A 177 7.96 0.18 -15.29
CA ALA A 177 7.73 -0.82 -14.24
C ALA A 177 7.45 -2.20 -14.84
N ARG A 178 6.53 -2.29 -15.81
CA ARG A 178 6.19 -3.54 -16.54
C ARG A 178 7.38 -4.14 -17.28
N ALA A 179 8.26 -3.31 -17.81
CA ALA A 179 9.46 -3.78 -18.50
C ALA A 179 10.50 -4.34 -17.53
N SER A 180 10.57 -3.81 -16.29
CA SER A 180 11.50 -4.26 -15.25
C SER A 180 11.02 -5.51 -14.54
N ASP A 181 9.73 -5.60 -14.25
CA ASP A 181 9.09 -6.77 -13.66
C ASP A 181 7.77 -7.11 -14.37
N PRO A 182 7.83 -7.96 -15.41
CA PRO A 182 6.64 -8.38 -16.14
C PRO A 182 5.71 -9.30 -15.34
N ALA A 183 6.17 -9.84 -14.20
CA ALA A 183 5.38 -10.73 -13.35
C ALA A 183 4.60 -9.98 -12.26
N SER A 184 4.93 -8.70 -12.00
CA SER A 184 4.22 -7.88 -11.03
C SER A 184 2.84 -7.45 -11.54
N PRO A 185 1.76 -7.66 -10.77
CA PRO A 185 0.42 -7.15 -11.09
C PRO A 185 0.24 -5.66 -10.78
N GLU A 186 1.12 -5.06 -9.96
CA GLU A 186 1.02 -3.69 -9.47
C GLU A 186 0.98 -2.63 -10.60
N PRO A 187 1.84 -2.70 -11.65
CA PRO A 187 1.75 -1.75 -12.75
C PRO A 187 0.44 -1.81 -13.53
N LEU A 188 -0.22 -2.98 -13.58
CA LEU A 188 -1.54 -3.10 -14.23
C LEU A 188 -2.64 -2.46 -13.41
N GLN A 189 -2.61 -2.58 -12.08
CA GLN A 189 -3.56 -1.90 -11.21
C GLN A 189 -3.43 -0.38 -11.36
N LEU A 190 -2.21 0.16 -11.39
CA LEU A 190 -1.97 1.58 -11.62
C LEU A 190 -2.44 2.03 -13.02
N LEU A 191 -2.25 1.19 -14.05
CA LEU A 191 -2.78 1.49 -15.37
C LEU A 191 -4.31 1.54 -15.38
N ALA A 192 -4.96 0.65 -14.65
CA ALA A 192 -6.41 0.67 -14.49
C ALA A 192 -6.88 1.95 -13.79
N SER A 193 -6.20 2.38 -12.71
CA SER A 193 -6.48 3.66 -12.05
C SER A 193 -6.31 4.85 -13.00
N LEU A 194 -5.21 4.88 -13.77
CA LEU A 194 -4.97 5.91 -14.78
C LEU A 194 -6.09 5.95 -15.84
N LYS A 195 -6.53 4.77 -16.33
CA LYS A 195 -7.62 4.70 -17.31
C LYS A 195 -8.95 5.16 -16.74
N ASN A 196 -9.23 4.86 -15.46
CA ASN A 196 -10.41 5.31 -14.76
C ASN A 196 -10.42 6.84 -14.62
N GLU A 197 -9.32 7.46 -14.22
CA GLU A 197 -9.17 8.92 -14.17
C GLU A 197 -9.34 9.60 -15.55
N GLN A 198 -8.97 8.89 -16.62
CA GLN A 198 -9.21 9.34 -18.00
C GLN A 198 -10.65 9.14 -18.48
N GLY A 199 -11.56 8.61 -17.65
CA GLY A 199 -12.95 8.29 -18.01
C GLY A 199 -13.11 7.10 -18.94
N LYS A 200 -12.07 6.23 -19.06
CA LYS A 200 -12.05 5.03 -19.91
C LYS A 200 -12.36 3.77 -19.10
N SER A 201 -13.55 3.72 -18.49
CA SER A 201 -13.93 2.70 -17.52
C SER A 201 -13.87 1.27 -18.08
N ASP A 202 -14.24 1.05 -19.35
CA ASP A 202 -14.17 -0.27 -19.98
C ASP A 202 -12.70 -0.76 -20.11
N GLU A 203 -11.79 0.14 -20.51
CA GLU A 203 -10.35 -0.18 -20.60
C GLU A 203 -9.77 -0.42 -19.22
N ALA A 204 -10.13 0.40 -18.23
CA ALA A 204 -9.72 0.27 -16.83
C ALA A 204 -10.11 -1.11 -16.28
N LEU A 205 -11.37 -1.51 -16.47
CA LEU A 205 -11.86 -2.81 -16.02
C LEU A 205 -11.15 -3.99 -16.71
N ALA A 206 -10.87 -3.88 -18.00
CA ALA A 206 -10.16 -4.94 -18.71
C ALA A 206 -8.74 -5.14 -18.17
N VAL A 207 -8.01 -4.04 -17.94
CA VAL A 207 -6.65 -4.08 -17.37
C VAL A 207 -6.65 -4.55 -15.92
N LEU A 208 -7.64 -4.11 -15.12
CA LEU A 208 -7.77 -4.55 -13.73
C LEU A 208 -8.03 -6.05 -13.61
N LYS A 209 -8.87 -6.61 -14.48
CA LYS A 209 -9.10 -8.07 -14.58
C LYS A 209 -7.83 -8.83 -14.93
N GLU A 210 -6.99 -8.30 -15.82
CA GLU A 210 -5.68 -8.89 -16.12
C GLU A 210 -4.78 -8.92 -14.88
N SER A 211 -4.72 -7.82 -14.11
CA SER A 211 -3.99 -7.76 -12.83
C SER A 211 -4.50 -8.83 -11.85
N ILE A 212 -5.82 -8.93 -11.65
CA ILE A 212 -6.43 -9.92 -10.76
C ILE A 212 -6.09 -11.35 -11.17
N GLU A 213 -6.17 -11.66 -12.47
CA GLU A 213 -5.80 -12.97 -12.96
C GLU A 213 -4.32 -13.30 -12.74
N MET A 214 -3.42 -12.32 -12.80
CA MET A 214 -2.00 -12.55 -12.56
C MET A 214 -1.74 -13.01 -11.12
N TRP A 215 -2.20 -12.27 -10.12
CA TRP A 215 -1.92 -12.62 -8.73
C TRP A 215 -2.73 -13.85 -8.25
N ARG A 216 -3.96 -14.08 -8.75
CA ARG A 216 -4.72 -15.30 -8.45
C ARG A 216 -4.07 -16.55 -9.05
N ARG A 217 -3.48 -16.48 -10.26
CA ARG A 217 -2.71 -17.61 -10.84
C ARG A 217 -1.43 -17.89 -10.05
N GLY A 218 -0.76 -16.88 -9.56
CA GLY A 218 0.42 -17.03 -8.70
C GLY A 218 0.11 -17.86 -7.44
N ALA A 219 -1.02 -17.62 -6.81
CA ALA A 219 -1.49 -18.38 -5.65
C ALA A 219 -1.74 -19.87 -5.98
N MET A 220 -2.49 -20.16 -7.04
CA MET A 220 -2.80 -21.54 -7.46
C MET A 220 -1.56 -22.38 -7.79
N HIS A 221 -0.49 -21.77 -8.31
CA HIS A 221 0.75 -22.50 -8.61
C HIS A 221 1.52 -22.91 -7.36
N ARG A 222 1.39 -22.18 -6.27
CA ARG A 222 2.03 -22.53 -4.98
C ARG A 222 1.32 -23.64 -4.25
N GLU A 223 -0.01 -23.65 -4.21
CA GLU A 223 -0.79 -24.75 -3.62
C GLU A 223 -0.47 -26.10 -4.28
N ALA A 224 -0.07 -26.10 -5.55
CA ALA A 224 0.26 -27.32 -6.28
C ALA A 224 1.68 -27.87 -5.97
N ASP A 225 2.59 -27.03 -5.46
CA ASP A 225 4.00 -27.39 -5.23
C ASP A 225 4.34 -27.61 -3.72
N ASP A 226 3.44 -27.24 -2.81
CA ASP A 226 3.71 -27.30 -1.38
C ASP A 226 3.31 -28.64 -0.75
N THR A 227 4.28 -29.59 -0.72
CA THR A 227 4.19 -30.84 0.03
C THR A 227 4.78 -30.71 1.46
N HIS A 228 5.04 -29.52 1.97
CA HIS A 228 5.61 -29.28 3.30
C HIS A 228 4.70 -28.46 4.20
N GLU A 229 4.26 -29.15 5.26
CA GLU A 229 3.76 -28.75 6.59
C GLU A 229 3.33 -27.28 6.77
N ALA A 230 2.05 -27.13 7.08
CA ALA A 230 1.38 -25.90 7.49
C ALA A 230 2.09 -25.24 8.70
N GLU A 231 2.94 -24.28 8.44
CA GLU A 231 3.36 -23.28 9.42
C GLU A 231 2.93 -21.88 8.95
N GLU A 232 2.05 -21.30 9.74
CA GLU A 232 1.54 -19.93 9.70
C GLU A 232 0.80 -19.52 8.42
N PHE A 233 -0.39 -18.95 8.60
CA PHE A 233 -1.18 -18.23 7.61
C PHE A 233 -0.33 -17.13 6.93
N GLN A 234 0.62 -17.53 6.12
CA GLN A 234 1.31 -16.64 5.22
C GLN A 234 0.39 -16.43 4.01
N ASN A 235 0.20 -15.16 3.72
CA ASN A 235 -0.51 -14.60 2.59
C ASN A 235 -0.58 -15.59 1.41
N GLU A 236 -1.75 -16.17 1.18
CA GLU A 236 -2.03 -17.11 0.07
C GLU A 236 -1.66 -16.50 -1.30
N PHE A 237 -1.59 -15.16 -1.35
CA PHE A 237 -1.27 -14.37 -2.53
C PHE A 237 0.08 -13.64 -2.38
N ASP A 238 0.88 -13.52 -3.43
CA ASP A 238 2.14 -12.75 -3.44
C ASP A 238 1.94 -11.23 -3.39
N VAL A 239 0.70 -10.78 -3.23
CA VAL A 239 0.32 -9.38 -3.18
C VAL A 239 -0.15 -8.99 -1.78
N SER A 240 0.14 -7.76 -1.36
CA SER A 240 -0.22 -7.30 -0.02
C SER A 240 -1.72 -7.22 0.20
N PHE A 241 -2.12 -7.18 1.48
CA PHE A 241 -3.50 -6.91 1.88
C PHE A 241 -4.00 -5.57 1.30
N GLU A 242 -3.15 -4.55 1.40
CA GLU A 242 -3.44 -3.20 0.92
C GLU A 242 -3.66 -3.18 -0.60
N PHE A 243 -2.83 -3.90 -1.36
CA PHE A 243 -2.98 -4.01 -2.82
C PHE A 243 -4.34 -4.61 -3.21
N ARG A 244 -4.76 -5.72 -2.57
CA ARG A 244 -6.05 -6.36 -2.82
C ARG A 244 -7.22 -5.48 -2.39
N PHE A 245 -7.07 -4.74 -1.29
CA PHE A 245 -8.08 -3.80 -0.82
C PHE A 245 -8.30 -2.65 -1.82
N GLU A 246 -7.21 -2.08 -2.35
CA GLU A 246 -7.30 -1.06 -3.41
C GLU A 246 -7.88 -1.64 -4.71
N THR A 247 -7.56 -2.91 -5.05
CA THR A 247 -8.20 -3.61 -6.18
C THR A 247 -9.72 -3.66 -6.01
N ALA A 248 -10.21 -4.05 -4.83
CA ALA A 248 -11.64 -4.12 -4.55
C ALA A 248 -12.31 -2.75 -4.62
N LYS A 249 -11.68 -1.71 -4.10
CA LYS A 249 -12.16 -0.33 -4.21
C LYS A 249 -12.30 0.12 -5.65
N LEU A 250 -11.26 -0.11 -6.46
CA LEU A 250 -11.28 0.28 -7.88
C LEU A 250 -12.35 -0.49 -8.67
N LEU A 251 -12.60 -1.78 -8.35
CA LEU A 251 -13.72 -2.53 -8.93
C LEU A 251 -15.07 -1.90 -8.62
N LEU A 252 -15.26 -1.43 -7.38
CA LEU A 252 -16.50 -0.77 -6.95
C LEU A 252 -16.67 0.63 -7.58
N GLU A 253 -15.58 1.36 -7.76
CA GLU A 253 -15.59 2.65 -8.47
C GLU A 253 -15.96 2.49 -9.96
N LEU A 254 -15.57 1.38 -10.58
CA LEU A 254 -15.90 1.06 -11.98
C LEU A 254 -17.34 0.53 -12.16
N ASP A 255 -18.07 0.32 -11.07
CA ASP A 255 -19.50 -0.05 -11.00
C ASP A 255 -19.93 -1.27 -11.85
N THR A 256 -19.02 -2.20 -12.14
CA THR A 256 -19.28 -3.30 -13.09
C THR A 256 -18.95 -4.70 -12.57
N SER A 257 -18.36 -4.83 -11.38
CA SER A 257 -17.87 -6.12 -10.88
C SER A 257 -18.01 -6.25 -9.36
N THR A 258 -19.18 -5.90 -8.84
CA THR A 258 -19.50 -5.95 -7.40
C THR A 258 -19.24 -7.32 -6.79
N GLU A 259 -19.58 -8.41 -7.50
CA GLU A 259 -19.36 -9.79 -7.05
C GLU A 259 -17.86 -10.09 -6.82
N THR A 260 -17.00 -9.73 -7.78
CA THR A 260 -15.55 -9.92 -7.62
C THR A 260 -14.98 -9.08 -6.48
N ALA A 261 -15.48 -7.85 -6.29
CA ALA A 261 -15.07 -7.00 -5.17
C ALA A 261 -15.50 -7.61 -3.83
N GLN A 262 -16.73 -8.15 -3.72
CA GLN A 262 -17.22 -8.86 -2.53
C GLN A 262 -16.35 -10.08 -2.21
N GLU A 263 -15.98 -10.90 -3.22
CA GLU A 263 -15.08 -12.04 -3.02
C GLU A 263 -13.75 -11.61 -2.41
N ILE A 264 -13.08 -10.60 -3.00
CA ILE A 264 -11.80 -10.09 -2.50
C ILE A 264 -11.93 -9.54 -1.07
N LEU A 265 -12.98 -8.76 -0.78
CA LEU A 265 -13.21 -8.21 0.55
C LEU A 265 -13.49 -9.32 1.60
N CYS A 266 -14.22 -10.37 1.22
CA CYS A 266 -14.43 -11.53 2.08
C CYS A 266 -13.13 -12.30 2.36
N GLU A 267 -12.24 -12.44 1.36
CA GLU A 267 -10.91 -13.03 1.54
C GLU A 267 -10.07 -12.20 2.51
N LEU A 268 -10.09 -10.87 2.40
CA LEU A 268 -9.40 -9.95 3.31
C LEU A 268 -9.91 -10.05 4.76
N LEU A 269 -11.22 -10.22 4.97
CA LEU A 269 -11.79 -10.43 6.30
C LEU A 269 -11.39 -11.76 6.93
N ARG A 270 -11.16 -12.81 6.14
CA ARG A 270 -10.64 -14.10 6.67
C ARG A 270 -9.21 -13.97 7.19
N GLU A 271 -8.42 -13.08 6.60
CA GLU A 271 -7.06 -12.80 7.09
C GLU A 271 -7.05 -11.87 8.30
N ARG A 272 -7.91 -10.83 8.28
CA ARG A 272 -8.01 -9.79 9.33
C ARG A 272 -9.46 -9.34 9.47
N ASP A 273 -10.22 -10.00 10.34
CA ASP A 273 -11.62 -9.70 10.64
C ASP A 273 -11.80 -8.40 11.45
N ASP A 274 -10.69 -7.84 11.92
CA ASP A 274 -10.63 -6.63 12.72
C ASP A 274 -10.45 -5.32 11.92
N ASN A 275 -10.49 -5.38 10.58
CA ASN A 275 -10.31 -4.21 9.73
C ASN A 275 -11.64 -3.51 9.44
N VAL A 276 -11.83 -2.34 10.05
CA VAL A 276 -13.06 -1.53 9.94
C VAL A 276 -13.34 -1.09 8.51
N ASP A 277 -12.30 -0.71 7.75
CA ASP A 277 -12.46 -0.23 6.37
C ASP A 277 -12.97 -1.33 5.45
N VAL A 278 -12.56 -2.58 5.67
CA VAL A 278 -13.04 -3.74 4.88
C VAL A 278 -14.51 -4.02 5.16
N TRP A 279 -14.95 -3.96 6.42
CA TRP A 279 -16.37 -4.10 6.78
C TRP A 279 -17.22 -3.02 6.11
N TYR A 280 -16.75 -1.76 6.14
CA TYR A 280 -17.43 -0.66 5.48
C TYR A 280 -17.55 -0.87 3.97
N MET A 281 -16.46 -1.24 3.29
CA MET A 281 -16.44 -1.46 1.85
C MET A 281 -17.28 -2.67 1.44
N LEU A 282 -17.34 -3.71 2.26
CA LEU A 282 -18.19 -4.88 2.01
C LEU A 282 -19.68 -4.52 2.14
N ALA A 283 -20.03 -3.70 3.14
CA ALA A 283 -21.40 -3.19 3.25
C ALA A 283 -21.78 -2.30 2.05
N TYR A 284 -20.85 -1.45 1.59
CA TYR A 284 -21.04 -0.63 0.39
C TYR A 284 -21.24 -1.51 -0.86
N ALA A 285 -20.45 -2.57 -1.03
CA ALA A 285 -20.57 -3.51 -2.13
C ALA A 285 -21.93 -4.24 -2.14
N HIS A 286 -22.41 -4.73 -0.98
CA HIS A 286 -23.72 -5.36 -0.87
C HIS A 286 -24.88 -4.37 -1.09
N HIS A 287 -24.71 -3.10 -0.70
CA HIS A 287 -25.67 -2.05 -1.03
C HIS A 287 -25.81 -1.86 -2.56
N GLY A 288 -24.66 -1.79 -3.28
CA GLY A 288 -24.66 -1.71 -4.75
C GLY A 288 -25.29 -2.94 -5.43
N ALA A 289 -25.18 -4.11 -4.81
CA ALA A 289 -25.83 -5.34 -5.25
C ALA A 289 -27.32 -5.46 -4.86
N LEU A 290 -27.89 -4.45 -4.20
CA LEU A 290 -29.26 -4.44 -3.65
C LEU A 290 -29.52 -5.50 -2.55
N GLU A 291 -28.47 -5.99 -1.92
CA GLU A 291 -28.51 -6.98 -0.83
C GLU A 291 -28.56 -6.26 0.54
N PHE A 292 -29.62 -5.50 0.75
CA PHE A 292 -29.73 -4.51 1.83
C PHE A 292 -29.59 -5.09 3.24
N ASP A 293 -30.12 -6.27 3.51
CA ASP A 293 -30.05 -6.89 4.84
C ASP A 293 -28.61 -7.29 5.16
N THR A 294 -27.92 -7.91 4.21
CA THR A 294 -26.49 -8.27 4.33
C THR A 294 -25.61 -7.03 4.49
N ALA A 295 -25.92 -5.96 3.74
CA ALA A 295 -25.18 -4.68 3.87
C ALA A 295 -25.31 -4.09 5.29
N LEU A 296 -26.53 -4.13 5.87
CA LEU A 296 -26.78 -3.66 7.24
C LEU A 296 -26.06 -4.52 8.30
N GLU A 297 -26.00 -5.85 8.11
CA GLU A 297 -25.27 -6.76 9.01
C GLU A 297 -23.76 -6.41 9.02
N HIS A 298 -23.14 -6.20 7.85
CA HIS A 298 -21.74 -5.81 7.76
C HIS A 298 -21.46 -4.43 8.38
N LEU A 299 -22.36 -3.47 8.19
CA LEU A 299 -22.25 -2.16 8.87
C LEU A 299 -22.28 -2.31 10.39
N GLU A 300 -23.19 -3.13 10.93
CA GLU A 300 -23.30 -3.33 12.37
C GLU A 300 -21.99 -3.90 12.96
N HIS A 301 -21.36 -4.86 12.27
CA HIS A 301 -20.06 -5.40 12.67
C HIS A 301 -18.95 -4.35 12.68
N GLY A 302 -18.86 -3.56 11.60
CA GLY A 302 -17.85 -2.48 11.50
C GLY A 302 -18.03 -1.41 12.58
N GLU A 303 -19.27 -0.96 12.84
CA GLU A 303 -19.59 -0.01 13.90
C GLU A 303 -19.22 -0.54 15.30
N GLU A 304 -19.53 -1.83 15.57
CA GLU A 304 -19.17 -2.46 16.83
C GLU A 304 -17.66 -2.45 17.07
N LEU A 305 -16.85 -2.76 16.03
CA LEU A 305 -15.39 -2.70 16.08
C LEU A 305 -14.89 -1.28 16.35
N VAL A 306 -15.47 -0.26 15.71
CA VAL A 306 -15.13 1.16 15.96
C VAL A 306 -15.39 1.53 17.41
N ARG A 307 -16.57 1.17 17.96
CA ARG A 307 -16.93 1.46 19.35
C ARG A 307 -16.03 0.75 20.37
N GLN A 308 -15.71 -0.53 20.12
CA GLN A 308 -14.82 -1.33 21.01
C GLN A 308 -13.40 -0.75 21.08
N ARG A 309 -12.93 -0.12 20.02
CA ARG A 309 -11.59 0.45 19.96
C ARG A 309 -11.50 1.91 20.39
N GLY A 310 -12.64 2.52 20.72
CA GLY A 310 -12.69 3.94 21.01
C GLY A 310 -12.33 4.80 19.79
N GLY A 311 -12.78 4.36 18.59
CA GLY A 311 -12.51 5.04 17.33
C GLY A 311 -13.12 6.44 17.25
N GLU A 312 -12.66 7.22 16.26
CA GLU A 312 -13.09 8.61 16.07
C GLU A 312 -14.59 8.70 15.69
N GLU A 313 -15.26 9.73 16.22
CA GLU A 313 -16.69 9.98 15.97
C GLU A 313 -16.96 10.19 14.46
N SER A 314 -16.02 10.78 13.73
CA SER A 314 -16.09 10.96 12.28
C SER A 314 -16.18 9.65 11.48
N VAL A 315 -15.57 8.56 11.98
CA VAL A 315 -15.69 7.24 11.35
C VAL A 315 -17.11 6.70 11.53
N LEU A 316 -17.70 6.86 12.72
CA LEU A 316 -19.08 6.45 12.97
C LEU A 316 -20.09 7.26 12.14
N GLU A 317 -19.84 8.54 11.91
CA GLU A 317 -20.67 9.39 11.02
C GLU A 317 -20.74 8.80 9.59
N ASN A 318 -19.61 8.34 9.04
CA ASN A 318 -19.60 7.70 7.72
C ASN A 318 -20.46 6.41 7.69
N PHE A 319 -20.41 5.60 8.76
CA PHE A 319 -21.23 4.41 8.88
C PHE A 319 -22.73 4.75 8.97
N GLU A 320 -23.08 5.80 9.72
CA GLU A 320 -24.46 6.29 9.84
C GLU A 320 -25.00 6.83 8.49
N GLU A 321 -24.18 7.56 7.73
CA GLU A 321 -24.53 8.04 6.40
C GLU A 321 -24.81 6.88 5.44
N LEU A 322 -23.95 5.86 5.40
CA LEU A 322 -24.14 4.69 4.55
C LEU A 322 -25.37 3.89 5.00
N ARG A 323 -25.60 3.73 6.31
CA ARG A 323 -26.81 3.10 6.85
C ARG A 323 -28.09 3.79 6.40
N ALA A 324 -28.11 5.12 6.46
CA ALA A 324 -29.24 5.91 6.00
C ALA A 324 -29.51 5.69 4.50
N ALA A 325 -28.46 5.69 3.68
CA ALA A 325 -28.55 5.45 2.24
C ALA A 325 -29.09 4.04 1.93
N ILE A 326 -28.63 3.01 2.65
CA ILE A 326 -29.12 1.63 2.48
C ILE A 326 -30.62 1.53 2.82
N VAL A 327 -31.05 2.12 3.95
CA VAL A 327 -32.46 2.10 4.39
C VAL A 327 -33.34 2.82 3.41
N GLU A 328 -32.93 3.97 2.88
CA GLU A 328 -33.68 4.73 1.87
C GLU A 328 -33.82 3.94 0.56
N SER A 329 -32.72 3.34 0.08
CA SER A 329 -32.71 2.51 -1.12
C SER A 329 -33.62 1.29 -0.96
N LYS A 330 -33.56 0.61 0.18
CA LYS A 330 -34.42 -0.55 0.50
C LYS A 330 -35.90 -0.16 0.45
N ALA A 331 -36.29 0.94 1.11
CA ALA A 331 -37.66 1.42 1.12
C ALA A 331 -38.16 1.81 -0.28
N THR A 332 -37.29 2.34 -1.13
CA THR A 332 -37.63 2.72 -2.50
C THR A 332 -37.89 1.48 -3.37
N VAL A 333 -37.06 0.46 -3.27
CA VAL A 333 -37.22 -0.80 -4.02
C VAL A 333 -38.48 -1.54 -3.57
N GLU A 334 -38.67 -1.73 -2.26
CA GLU A 334 -39.84 -2.41 -1.71
C GLU A 334 -41.15 -1.64 -1.98
N GLY A 335 -41.14 -0.32 -1.94
CA GLY A 335 -42.30 0.53 -2.28
C GLY A 335 -42.65 0.52 -3.77
N GLY A 336 -41.65 0.35 -4.66
CA GLY A 336 -41.84 0.24 -6.11
C GLY A 336 -42.46 -1.11 -6.53
N GLU A 337 -42.08 -2.20 -5.91
CA GLU A 337 -42.68 -3.53 -6.17
C GLU A 337 -44.15 -3.59 -5.75
N GLY A 338 -44.50 -2.95 -4.62
CA GLY A 338 -45.92 -2.91 -4.16
C GLY A 338 -46.86 -2.10 -5.05
N ALA A 339 -46.36 -1.15 -5.84
CA ALA A 339 -47.15 -0.37 -6.77
C ALA A 339 -47.41 -1.10 -8.09
N ALA A 340 -46.48 -1.94 -8.54
CA ALA A 340 -46.63 -2.72 -9.78
C ALA A 340 -47.63 -3.87 -9.68
N ASP A 341 -47.84 -4.44 -8.48
CA ASP A 341 -48.84 -5.50 -8.23
C ASP A 341 -50.26 -4.96 -8.08
N MET A 342 -50.46 -3.68 -7.84
CA MET A 342 -51.80 -3.08 -7.70
C MET A 342 -52.45 -2.67 -9.03
N ASP A 343 -51.68 -2.57 -10.14
CA ASP A 343 -52.20 -2.22 -11.48
C ASP A 343 -52.49 -3.49 -12.34
N ALA A 344 -52.40 -4.69 -11.79
CA ALA A 344 -52.62 -5.97 -12.52
C ALA A 344 -53.97 -6.68 -12.23
N ASP A 345 -54.91 -6.04 -11.53
CA ASP A 345 -56.28 -6.58 -11.26
C ASP A 345 -57.40 -5.88 -12.06
#